data_0768b1262f3fdb9823c3c5be6100235b
#
_entry.id   0768b1262f3fdb9823c3c5be6100235b
#
_cell.length_a   1.000
_cell.length_b   1.000
_cell.length_c   1.000
_cell.angle_alpha   90.00
_cell.angle_beta   90.00
_cell.angle_gamma   90.00
#
_symmetry.space_group_name_H-M   'P 1'
#
loop_
_entity.id
_entity.type
_entity.pdbx_description
1 polymer ?
#
loop_
_entity_poly.entity_id
_entity_poly.type
_entity_poly.pdbx_seq_one_letter_code
_entity_poly.pdbx_strand_id
1 'polypeptide(L)'
;MKTFKLSIVAFLFSIASTSIFAQSADEIISKYITTIGGAEKLKALKSVKMEMVTNAQGMEIPVEIFQEKGGKMAVKLNLQGKEITQMASDGETMWSTNFMTMKAEKMDAETTANAKLSNADFPEPFLDYKSKGYSAEFMGKETKEGTECFKIKFTKKPIMVNGVKSDDVSYYFFETENNLPIAAETEIKQGPAKGQKSTSTMSDYQEVDGIYFPFSINQGGQEMKVKKIILNPTVDSKIYAFPAQ
;
A
#
# COMPACT_ATOMS: atom_id res chain seq x y z
N MET A 1 -2.38 -45.83 71.61
CA MET A 1 -1.59 -44.91 70.79
C MET A 1 -1.86 -45.22 69.35
N LYS A 2 -2.70 -44.40 68.68
CA LYS A 2 -3.07 -44.57 67.26
C LYS A 2 -2.21 -43.60 66.41
N THR A 3 -1.37 -44.17 65.57
CA THR A 3 -0.53 -43.43 64.64
C THR A 3 -1.36 -43.03 63.42
N PHE A 4 -1.49 -41.72 63.21
CA PHE A 4 -2.17 -41.09 62.06
C PHE A 4 -1.16 -40.99 60.89
N LYS A 5 -1.41 -41.80 59.84
CA LYS A 5 -0.63 -41.72 58.62
C LYS A 5 -1.18 -40.58 57.73
N LEU A 6 -0.39 -39.52 57.57
CA LEU A 6 -0.69 -38.37 56.68
C LEU A 6 -0.26 -38.74 55.28
N SER A 7 -1.28 -39.01 54.38
CA SER A 7 -1.01 -39.22 52.96
C SER A 7 -1.01 -37.86 52.25
N ILE A 8 0.19 -37.43 51.80
CA ILE A 8 0.34 -36.25 50.93
C ILE A 8 0.01 -36.69 49.51
N VAL A 9 -1.14 -36.27 48.98
CA VAL A 9 -1.49 -36.37 47.55
C VAL A 9 -0.83 -35.17 46.85
N ALA A 10 0.26 -35.43 46.13
CA ALA A 10 0.87 -34.44 45.24
C ALA A 10 0.00 -34.33 43.99
N PHE A 11 -0.76 -33.26 43.85
CA PHE A 11 -1.49 -32.90 42.67
C PHE A 11 -0.51 -32.27 41.64
N LEU A 12 -0.02 -33.11 40.74
CA LEU A 12 0.79 -32.64 39.59
C LEU A 12 -0.10 -31.84 38.65
N PHE A 13 -0.10 -30.55 38.77
CA PHE A 13 -0.66 -29.64 37.79
C PHE A 13 0.25 -29.66 36.54
N SER A 14 -0.11 -30.54 35.59
CA SER A 14 0.46 -30.51 34.22
C SER A 14 0.01 -29.22 33.56
N ILE A 15 0.78 -28.19 33.61
CA ILE A 15 0.62 -27.00 32.76
C ILE A 15 0.95 -27.45 31.35
N ALA A 16 -0.08 -27.86 30.60
CA ALA A 16 0.02 -28.00 29.17
C ALA A 16 0.28 -26.60 28.61
N SER A 17 1.54 -26.28 28.38
CA SER A 17 1.95 -25.10 27.61
C SER A 17 1.45 -25.32 26.19
N THR A 18 0.21 -24.91 25.90
CA THR A 18 -0.21 -24.73 24.50
C THR A 18 0.69 -23.63 23.95
N SER A 19 1.65 -24.03 23.14
CA SER A 19 2.37 -23.09 22.29
C SER A 19 1.32 -22.44 21.40
N ILE A 20 0.76 -21.31 21.83
CA ILE A 20 0.02 -20.42 20.95
C ILE A 20 1.06 -20.00 19.94
N PHE A 21 1.03 -20.58 18.75
CA PHE A 21 1.78 -20.06 17.62
C PHE A 21 1.30 -18.63 17.44
N ALA A 22 2.02 -17.68 18.00
CA ALA A 22 1.76 -16.27 17.79
C ALA A 22 1.93 -16.04 16.29
N GLN A 23 0.85 -15.71 15.62
CA GLN A 23 0.86 -15.41 14.20
C GLN A 23 1.88 -14.31 13.94
N SER A 24 2.85 -14.57 13.08
CA SER A 24 3.91 -13.61 12.78
C SER A 24 3.50 -12.66 11.66
N ALA A 25 4.11 -11.49 11.59
CA ALA A 25 3.93 -10.57 10.47
C ALA A 25 4.29 -11.25 9.13
N ASP A 26 5.33 -12.09 9.13
CA ASP A 26 5.76 -12.83 7.95
C ASP A 26 4.69 -13.80 7.45
N GLU A 27 4.02 -14.52 8.35
CA GLU A 27 2.94 -15.45 7.95
C GLU A 27 1.75 -14.72 7.36
N ILE A 28 1.35 -13.58 7.96
CA ILE A 28 0.23 -12.77 7.46
C ILE A 28 0.56 -12.24 6.07
N ILE A 29 1.74 -11.65 5.89
CA ILE A 29 2.21 -11.12 4.61
C ILE A 29 2.35 -12.24 3.57
N SER A 30 2.89 -13.40 3.94
CA SER A 30 3.01 -14.54 3.02
C SER A 30 1.65 -15.06 2.55
N LYS A 31 0.66 -15.13 3.45
CA LYS A 31 -0.71 -15.49 3.09
C LYS A 31 -1.33 -14.44 2.17
N TYR A 32 -1.17 -13.16 2.50
CA TYR A 32 -1.60 -12.06 1.63
C TYR A 32 -1.03 -12.20 0.22
N ILE A 33 0.29 -12.31 0.07
CA ILE A 33 0.94 -12.47 -1.23
C ILE A 33 0.39 -13.68 -1.99
N THR A 34 0.13 -14.79 -1.27
CA THR A 34 -0.48 -15.99 -1.87
C THR A 34 -1.91 -15.71 -2.34
N THR A 35 -2.71 -15.07 -1.50
CA THR A 35 -4.13 -14.73 -1.79
C THR A 35 -4.24 -13.85 -3.02
N ILE A 36 -3.38 -12.86 -3.19
CA ILE A 36 -3.46 -11.93 -4.34
C ILE A 36 -2.85 -12.48 -5.64
N GLY A 37 -2.46 -13.76 -5.71
CA GLY A 37 -2.02 -14.41 -6.94
C GLY A 37 -0.62 -15.00 -6.90
N GLY A 38 0.11 -14.82 -5.80
CA GLY A 38 1.41 -15.42 -5.55
C GLY A 38 2.60 -14.61 -6.08
N ALA A 39 3.75 -14.81 -5.43
CA ALA A 39 4.97 -14.04 -5.71
C ALA A 39 5.44 -14.13 -7.17
N GLU A 40 5.31 -15.29 -7.81
CA GLU A 40 5.78 -15.50 -9.19
C GLU A 40 5.00 -14.64 -10.20
N LYS A 41 3.67 -14.59 -10.08
CA LYS A 41 2.84 -13.76 -10.96
C LYS A 41 3.12 -12.28 -10.74
N LEU A 42 3.22 -11.85 -9.47
CA LEU A 42 3.56 -10.48 -9.13
C LEU A 42 4.94 -10.08 -9.68
N LYS A 43 5.96 -10.93 -9.55
CA LYS A 43 7.29 -10.69 -10.12
C LYS A 43 7.30 -10.61 -11.64
N ALA A 44 6.39 -11.33 -12.31
CA ALA A 44 6.27 -11.32 -13.76
C ALA A 44 5.63 -10.03 -14.31
N LEU A 45 4.92 -9.26 -13.49
CA LEU A 45 4.36 -7.98 -13.89
C LEU A 45 5.47 -7.00 -14.30
N LYS A 46 5.32 -6.40 -15.47
CA LYS A 46 6.22 -5.37 -16.00
C LYS A 46 5.58 -3.99 -15.89
N SER A 47 4.27 -3.92 -16.10
CA SER A 47 3.49 -2.68 -16.05
C SER A 47 2.03 -2.99 -15.71
N VAL A 48 1.34 -1.98 -15.19
CA VAL A 48 -0.11 -2.01 -14.94
C VAL A 48 -0.70 -0.67 -15.38
N LYS A 49 -1.83 -0.73 -16.10
CA LYS A 49 -2.70 0.42 -16.34
C LYS A 49 -3.99 0.23 -15.56
N MET A 50 -4.38 1.22 -14.77
CA MET A 50 -5.68 1.27 -14.09
C MET A 50 -6.51 2.41 -14.67
N GLU A 51 -7.73 2.10 -15.08
CA GLU A 51 -8.75 3.08 -15.46
C GLU A 51 -9.75 3.17 -14.31
N MET A 52 -9.92 4.34 -13.75
CA MET A 52 -10.75 4.58 -12.58
C MET A 52 -11.52 5.89 -12.70
N VAL A 53 -12.47 6.08 -11.82
CA VAL A 53 -13.18 7.36 -11.67
C VAL A 53 -13.11 7.80 -10.23
N THR A 54 -13.02 9.11 -10.06
CA THR A 54 -13.16 9.77 -8.77
C THR A 54 -14.19 10.90 -8.88
N ASN A 55 -14.73 11.33 -7.75
CA ASN A 55 -15.70 12.43 -7.70
C ASN A 55 -15.06 13.66 -7.08
N ALA A 56 -15.12 14.78 -7.78
CA ALA A 56 -14.77 16.07 -7.23
C ALA A 56 -15.90 17.06 -7.49
N GLN A 57 -16.43 17.66 -6.43
CA GLN A 57 -17.52 18.65 -6.49
C GLN A 57 -18.75 18.16 -7.27
N GLY A 58 -19.08 16.86 -7.15
CA GLY A 58 -20.23 16.26 -7.83
C GLY A 58 -20.00 15.89 -9.29
N MET A 59 -18.78 16.07 -9.81
CA MET A 59 -18.40 15.64 -11.16
C MET A 59 -17.57 14.37 -11.12
N GLU A 60 -17.90 13.40 -11.97
CA GLU A 60 -17.04 12.24 -12.20
C GLU A 60 -15.83 12.67 -13.04
N ILE A 61 -14.65 12.36 -12.53
CA ILE A 61 -13.38 12.60 -13.20
C ILE A 61 -12.76 11.25 -13.54
N PRO A 62 -12.66 10.89 -14.82
CA PRO A 62 -11.88 9.74 -15.25
C PRO A 62 -10.39 9.95 -14.98
N VAL A 63 -9.77 8.91 -14.43
CA VAL A 63 -8.34 8.89 -14.08
C VAL A 63 -7.72 7.65 -14.69
N GLU A 64 -6.57 7.80 -15.32
CA GLU A 64 -5.73 6.69 -15.74
C GLU A 64 -4.42 6.72 -14.95
N ILE A 65 -4.08 5.59 -14.36
CA ILE A 65 -2.80 5.40 -13.65
C ILE A 65 -1.99 4.37 -14.41
N PHE A 66 -0.78 4.73 -14.75
CA PHE A 66 0.22 3.86 -15.36
C PHE A 66 1.34 3.65 -14.36
N GLN A 67 1.74 2.40 -14.16
CA GLN A 67 2.90 2.04 -13.35
C GLN A 67 3.72 1.01 -14.11
N GLU A 68 5.04 1.15 -14.07
CA GLU A 68 5.98 0.26 -14.74
C GLU A 68 7.21 0.00 -13.86
N LYS A 69 7.78 -1.19 -13.97
CA LYS A 69 9.07 -1.51 -13.33
C LYS A 69 10.11 -0.43 -13.63
N GLY A 70 10.98 -0.18 -12.65
CA GLY A 70 11.99 0.88 -12.76
C GLY A 70 11.50 2.24 -12.28
N GLY A 71 10.35 2.27 -11.59
CA GLY A 71 9.85 3.49 -10.94
C GLY A 71 9.13 4.46 -11.87
N LYS A 72 8.79 4.02 -13.08
CA LYS A 72 8.02 4.84 -13.99
C LYS A 72 6.55 4.84 -13.61
N MET A 73 5.93 6.01 -13.63
CA MET A 73 4.52 6.19 -13.35
C MET A 73 3.96 7.40 -14.08
N ALA A 74 2.66 7.36 -14.38
CA ALA A 74 1.93 8.53 -14.85
C ALA A 74 0.49 8.49 -14.32
N VAL A 75 -0.03 9.64 -13.94
CA VAL A 75 -1.44 9.84 -13.60
C VAL A 75 -2.01 10.86 -14.57
N LYS A 76 -3.05 10.45 -15.29
CA LYS A 76 -3.76 11.29 -16.25
C LYS A 76 -5.19 11.51 -15.78
N LEU A 77 -5.69 12.69 -15.94
CA LEU A 77 -7.06 13.09 -15.67
C LEU A 77 -7.74 13.48 -16.98
N ASN A 78 -9.02 13.15 -17.11
CA ASN A 78 -9.85 13.72 -18.17
C ASN A 78 -10.80 14.75 -17.56
N LEU A 79 -10.51 16.02 -17.78
CA LEU A 79 -11.33 17.13 -17.31
C LEU A 79 -12.14 17.68 -18.48
N GLN A 80 -13.42 17.37 -18.53
CA GLN A 80 -14.36 17.85 -19.58
C GLN A 80 -13.88 17.56 -21.00
N GLY A 81 -13.33 16.35 -21.24
CA GLY A 81 -12.82 15.93 -22.55
C GLY A 81 -11.38 16.33 -22.82
N LYS A 82 -10.73 17.10 -21.93
CA LYS A 82 -9.32 17.44 -22.03
C LYS A 82 -8.48 16.50 -21.17
N GLU A 83 -7.58 15.75 -21.80
CA GLU A 83 -6.58 14.94 -21.07
C GLU A 83 -5.48 15.82 -20.52
N ILE A 84 -5.18 15.65 -19.24
CA ILE A 84 -4.12 16.35 -18.51
C ILE A 84 -3.29 15.32 -17.76
N THR A 85 -1.99 15.30 -17.95
CA THR A 85 -1.10 14.55 -17.09
C THR A 85 -0.95 15.29 -15.76
N GLN A 86 -1.55 14.77 -14.70
CA GLN A 86 -1.44 15.36 -13.37
C GLN A 86 -0.02 15.30 -12.84
N MET A 87 0.58 14.11 -12.95
CA MET A 87 1.99 13.88 -12.58
C MET A 87 2.55 12.71 -13.38
N ALA A 88 3.86 12.71 -13.56
CA ALA A 88 4.56 11.57 -14.12
C ALA A 88 6.01 11.49 -13.63
N SER A 89 6.59 10.29 -13.77
CA SER A 89 7.99 10.00 -13.48
C SER A 89 8.53 9.02 -14.51
N ASP A 90 9.69 9.31 -15.06
CA ASP A 90 10.45 8.39 -15.94
C ASP A 90 11.35 7.43 -15.15
N GLY A 91 11.28 7.45 -13.80
CA GLY A 91 12.13 6.73 -12.87
C GLY A 91 13.30 7.56 -12.35
N GLU A 92 13.64 8.69 -13.00
CA GLU A 92 14.71 9.60 -12.62
C GLU A 92 14.21 10.99 -12.24
N THR A 93 13.29 11.52 -13.01
CA THR A 93 12.69 12.84 -12.82
C THR A 93 11.20 12.70 -12.59
N MET A 94 10.70 13.36 -11.56
CA MET A 94 9.25 13.50 -11.33
C MET A 94 8.83 14.93 -11.71
N TRP A 95 7.66 15.04 -12.31
CA TRP A 95 7.05 16.29 -12.68
C TRP A 95 5.53 16.26 -12.50
N SER A 96 4.92 17.42 -12.39
CA SER A 96 3.47 17.57 -12.33
C SER A 96 2.99 18.76 -13.16
N THR A 97 1.73 18.77 -13.53
CA THR A 97 1.09 19.94 -14.12
C THR A 97 0.66 20.91 -13.02
N ASN A 98 1.13 22.14 -13.10
CA ASN A 98 0.61 23.24 -12.31
C ASN A 98 -0.76 23.65 -12.88
N PHE A 99 -1.84 23.37 -12.15
CA PHE A 99 -3.22 23.62 -12.63
C PHE A 99 -3.58 25.11 -12.76
N MET A 100 -2.82 26.01 -12.15
CA MET A 100 -3.05 27.46 -12.31
C MET A 100 -2.45 27.98 -13.62
N THR A 101 -1.28 27.47 -13.99
CA THR A 101 -0.56 27.91 -15.21
C THR A 101 -0.73 26.95 -16.38
N MET A 102 -1.26 25.74 -16.13
CA MET A 102 -1.35 24.61 -17.06
C MET A 102 0.00 24.22 -17.67
N LYS A 103 1.09 24.50 -16.98
CA LYS A 103 2.45 24.13 -17.39
C LYS A 103 2.96 22.94 -16.58
N ALA A 104 3.77 22.10 -17.22
CA ALA A 104 4.52 21.08 -16.55
C ALA A 104 5.67 21.69 -15.75
N GLU A 105 5.83 21.27 -14.51
CA GLU A 105 6.88 21.71 -13.59
C GLU A 105 7.57 20.49 -12.99
N LYS A 106 8.91 20.49 -13.00
CA LYS A 106 9.68 19.45 -12.33
C LYS A 106 9.53 19.59 -10.83
N MET A 107 9.34 18.47 -10.16
CA MET A 107 9.37 18.40 -8.70
C MET A 107 10.79 18.66 -8.19
N ASP A 108 10.87 19.15 -6.95
CA ASP A 108 12.16 19.31 -6.29
C ASP A 108 12.89 17.98 -6.06
N ALA A 109 14.17 18.05 -5.70
CA ALA A 109 15.01 16.86 -5.54
C ALA A 109 14.54 15.95 -4.40
N GLU A 110 14.01 16.51 -3.29
CA GLU A 110 13.50 15.76 -2.15
C GLU A 110 12.26 14.98 -2.55
N THR A 111 11.28 15.65 -3.14
CA THR A 111 10.04 15.02 -3.63
C THR A 111 10.34 13.94 -4.66
N THR A 112 11.23 14.21 -5.61
CA THR A 112 11.65 13.23 -6.62
C THR A 112 12.32 12.00 -5.98
N ALA A 113 13.22 12.20 -5.01
CA ALA A 113 13.89 11.09 -4.32
C ALA A 113 12.91 10.23 -3.52
N ASN A 114 11.95 10.84 -2.81
CA ASN A 114 10.92 10.13 -2.08
C ASN A 114 9.98 9.34 -3.02
N ALA A 115 9.60 9.93 -4.15
CA ALA A 115 8.80 9.26 -5.17
C ALA A 115 9.52 8.05 -5.77
N LYS A 116 10.83 8.13 -6.01
CA LYS A 116 11.65 6.99 -6.45
C LYS A 116 11.57 5.82 -5.49
N LEU A 117 11.64 6.07 -4.17
CA LEU A 117 11.51 5.02 -3.15
C LEU A 117 10.13 4.36 -3.21
N SER A 118 9.05 5.14 -3.32
CA SER A 118 7.69 4.62 -3.39
C SER A 118 7.43 3.87 -4.70
N ASN A 119 7.87 4.41 -5.84
CA ASN A 119 7.64 3.80 -7.15
C ASN A 119 8.46 2.50 -7.34
N ALA A 120 9.59 2.36 -6.62
CA ALA A 120 10.37 1.11 -6.61
C ALA A 120 9.64 -0.06 -5.94
N ASP A 121 8.53 0.20 -5.22
CA ASP A 121 7.70 -0.84 -4.60
C ASP A 121 6.78 -1.57 -5.59
N PHE A 122 6.69 -1.11 -6.84
CA PHE A 122 5.94 -1.83 -7.86
C PHE A 122 6.41 -3.28 -8.03
N PRO A 123 5.51 -4.25 -8.14
CA PRO A 123 4.05 -4.12 -8.16
C PRO A 123 3.41 -4.10 -6.76
N GLU A 124 4.15 -4.45 -5.70
CA GLU A 124 3.62 -4.65 -4.35
C GLU A 124 4.72 -4.40 -3.30
N PRO A 125 4.51 -3.51 -2.31
CA PRO A 125 5.53 -3.20 -1.32
C PRO A 125 5.93 -4.39 -0.44
N PHE A 126 5.00 -5.31 -0.17
CA PHE A 126 5.27 -6.48 0.66
C PHE A 126 6.04 -7.59 -0.08
N LEU A 127 6.08 -7.54 -1.40
CA LEU A 127 6.82 -8.52 -2.20
C LEU A 127 8.33 -8.38 -1.92
N ASP A 128 8.94 -9.45 -1.42
CA ASP A 128 10.37 -9.50 -1.07
C ASP A 128 10.83 -8.34 -0.14
N TYR A 129 9.94 -7.86 0.73
CA TYR A 129 10.14 -6.64 1.52
C TYR A 129 11.42 -6.66 2.36
N LYS A 130 11.83 -7.81 2.92
CA LYS A 130 13.07 -7.93 3.68
C LYS A 130 14.30 -7.66 2.83
N SER A 131 14.30 -8.10 1.58
CA SER A 131 15.41 -7.86 0.65
C SER A 131 15.53 -6.38 0.26
N LYS A 132 14.41 -5.64 0.34
CA LYS A 132 14.37 -4.18 0.17
C LYS A 132 14.89 -3.43 1.41
N GLY A 133 15.16 -4.14 2.52
CA GLY A 133 15.55 -3.55 3.80
C GLY A 133 14.37 -3.01 4.60
N TYR A 134 13.15 -3.48 4.33
CA TYR A 134 11.95 -3.13 5.08
C TYR A 134 11.71 -4.12 6.22
N SER A 135 10.91 -3.70 7.20
CA SER A 135 10.51 -4.54 8.33
C SER A 135 9.01 -4.51 8.54
N ALA A 136 8.49 -5.61 9.07
CA ALA A 136 7.11 -5.77 9.44
C ALA A 136 7.01 -6.32 10.87
N GLU A 137 6.12 -5.74 11.66
CA GLU A 137 5.87 -6.12 13.06
C GLU A 137 4.38 -6.37 13.26
N PHE A 138 4.04 -7.52 13.83
CA PHE A 138 2.66 -7.84 14.18
C PHE A 138 2.29 -7.12 15.49
N MET A 139 1.28 -6.23 15.40
CA MET A 139 0.83 -5.39 16.50
C MET A 139 -0.38 -5.96 17.26
N GLY A 140 -0.80 -7.20 16.93
CA GLY A 140 -2.00 -7.81 17.48
C GLY A 140 -3.21 -7.70 16.54
N LYS A 141 -4.39 -8.02 17.09
CA LYS A 141 -5.66 -7.88 16.38
C LYS A 141 -6.35 -6.59 16.77
N GLU A 142 -7.04 -5.99 15.81
CA GLU A 142 -7.82 -4.74 16.00
C GLU A 142 -9.05 -4.78 15.08
N THR A 143 -10.18 -4.24 15.53
CA THR A 143 -11.35 -4.06 14.66
C THR A 143 -11.17 -2.80 13.83
N LYS A 144 -11.24 -2.93 12.49
CA LYS A 144 -11.16 -1.83 11.54
C LYS A 144 -12.34 -1.92 10.57
N GLU A 145 -13.04 -0.80 10.35
CA GLU A 145 -14.25 -0.78 9.49
C GLU A 145 -15.27 -1.89 9.84
N GLY A 146 -15.41 -2.22 11.13
CA GLY A 146 -16.30 -3.29 11.62
C GLY A 146 -15.78 -4.72 11.46
N THR A 147 -14.58 -4.91 10.92
CA THR A 147 -13.99 -6.23 10.64
C THR A 147 -12.79 -6.49 11.55
N GLU A 148 -12.65 -7.74 12.05
CA GLU A 148 -11.47 -8.15 12.81
C GLU A 148 -10.26 -8.26 11.89
N CYS A 149 -9.18 -7.54 12.21
CA CYS A 149 -7.99 -7.46 11.40
C CYS A 149 -6.73 -7.78 12.19
N PHE A 150 -5.74 -8.34 11.50
CA PHE A 150 -4.35 -8.34 11.93
C PHE A 150 -3.74 -6.98 11.63
N LYS A 151 -3.24 -6.30 12.65
CA LYS A 151 -2.55 -5.03 12.50
C LYS A 151 -1.05 -5.26 12.32
N ILE A 152 -0.51 -4.79 11.21
CA ILE A 152 0.91 -4.86 10.88
C ILE A 152 1.48 -3.45 10.80
N LYS A 153 2.51 -3.18 11.61
CA LYS A 153 3.37 -2.01 11.42
C LYS A 153 4.41 -2.34 10.37
N PHE A 154 4.40 -1.58 9.29
CA PHE A 154 5.31 -1.75 8.16
C PHE A 154 6.23 -0.54 8.05
N THR A 155 7.54 -0.78 8.15
CA THR A 155 8.55 0.29 8.11
C THR A 155 9.40 0.11 6.86
N LYS A 156 9.39 1.12 6.00
CA LYS A 156 10.19 1.19 4.78
C LYS A 156 11.48 1.98 5.00
N LYS A 157 12.22 2.23 3.92
CA LYS A 157 13.39 3.12 3.98
C LYS A 157 12.94 4.51 4.38
N PRO A 158 13.72 5.22 5.22
CA PRO A 158 13.42 6.59 5.58
C PRO A 158 13.29 7.50 4.36
N ILE A 159 12.35 8.42 4.43
CA ILE A 159 12.15 9.49 3.45
C ILE A 159 12.77 10.79 3.95
N MET A 160 12.94 11.76 3.06
CA MET A 160 13.34 13.11 3.42
C MET A 160 12.10 13.98 3.64
N VAL A 161 12.11 14.80 4.68
CA VAL A 161 11.04 15.74 5.00
C VAL A 161 11.67 17.07 5.42
N ASN A 162 11.62 18.07 4.57
CA ASN A 162 12.29 19.38 4.78
C ASN A 162 13.79 19.21 5.09
N GLY A 163 14.50 18.39 4.33
CA GLY A 163 15.94 18.15 4.49
C GLY A 163 16.32 17.23 5.65
N VAL A 164 15.34 16.68 6.41
CA VAL A 164 15.58 15.80 7.55
C VAL A 164 15.07 14.40 7.25
N LYS A 165 15.84 13.36 7.62
CA LYS A 165 15.37 11.97 7.53
C LYS A 165 14.21 11.74 8.49
N SER A 166 13.16 11.13 7.99
CA SER A 166 11.96 10.75 8.71
C SER A 166 11.61 9.30 8.42
N ASP A 167 11.21 8.56 9.45
CA ASP A 167 10.77 7.18 9.27
C ASP A 167 9.51 7.11 8.38
N ASP A 168 9.50 6.17 7.44
CA ASP A 168 8.35 5.87 6.60
C ASP A 168 7.63 4.64 7.19
N VAL A 169 6.65 4.91 8.04
CA VAL A 169 5.87 3.90 8.76
C VAL A 169 4.42 3.95 8.34
N SER A 170 3.89 2.77 8.05
CA SER A 170 2.47 2.57 7.76
C SER A 170 1.91 1.45 8.64
N TYR A 171 0.65 1.54 9.02
CA TYR A 171 -0.06 0.48 9.71
C TYR A 171 -1.10 -0.10 8.77
N TYR A 172 -0.95 -1.39 8.43
CA TYR A 172 -1.88 -2.10 7.57
C TYR A 172 -2.80 -2.99 8.41
N PHE A 173 -4.05 -3.09 7.99
CA PHE A 173 -5.09 -3.89 8.64
C PHE A 173 -5.54 -4.96 7.67
N PHE A 174 -5.06 -6.18 7.90
CA PHE A 174 -5.38 -7.36 7.09
C PHE A 174 -6.56 -8.09 7.71
N GLU A 175 -7.62 -8.29 6.96
CA GLU A 175 -8.77 -9.08 7.38
C GLU A 175 -8.34 -10.50 7.79
N THR A 176 -8.87 -10.99 8.93
CA THR A 176 -8.42 -12.28 9.49
C THR A 176 -8.86 -13.48 8.69
N GLU A 177 -9.91 -13.38 7.89
CA GLU A 177 -10.49 -14.48 7.11
C GLU A 177 -9.73 -14.73 5.79
N ASN A 178 -9.45 -13.68 5.02
CA ASN A 178 -8.88 -13.79 3.67
C ASN A 178 -7.47 -13.21 3.55
N ASN A 179 -6.96 -12.54 4.60
CA ASN A 179 -5.66 -11.86 4.66
C ASN A 179 -5.49 -10.71 3.64
N LEU A 180 -6.59 -10.13 3.16
CA LEU A 180 -6.55 -8.94 2.31
C LEU A 180 -6.47 -7.68 3.19
N PRO A 181 -5.65 -6.67 2.84
CA PRO A 181 -5.65 -5.40 3.55
C PRO A 181 -6.92 -4.63 3.22
N ILE A 182 -7.68 -4.23 4.25
CA ILE A 182 -8.88 -3.40 4.10
C ILE A 182 -8.64 -1.94 4.45
N ALA A 183 -7.56 -1.65 5.14
CA ALA A 183 -7.16 -0.29 5.47
C ALA A 183 -5.65 -0.17 5.64
N ALA A 184 -5.17 1.06 5.45
CA ALA A 184 -3.81 1.48 5.80
C ALA A 184 -3.86 2.86 6.46
N GLU A 185 -3.07 3.06 7.50
CA GLU A 185 -2.89 4.34 8.19
C GLU A 185 -1.44 4.80 8.08
N THR A 186 -1.26 6.07 7.75
CA THR A 186 0.04 6.74 7.71
C THR A 186 -0.03 8.06 8.46
N GLU A 187 1.09 8.56 8.93
CA GLU A 187 1.18 9.91 9.48
C GLU A 187 1.44 10.93 8.37
N ILE A 188 0.67 12.01 8.35
CA ILE A 188 0.92 13.15 7.45
C ILE A 188 2.17 13.89 7.93
N LYS A 189 3.20 13.89 7.10
CA LYS A 189 4.53 14.41 7.48
C LYS A 189 4.72 15.91 7.25
N GLN A 190 3.88 16.53 6.42
CA GLN A 190 4.00 17.95 6.02
C GLN A 190 2.64 18.64 5.93
N GLY A 191 2.66 19.97 5.86
CA GLY A 191 1.47 20.80 5.66
C GLY A 191 0.65 21.02 6.93
N PRO A 192 -0.56 21.60 6.81
CA PRO A 192 -1.40 21.98 7.94
C PRO A 192 -1.88 20.79 8.79
N ALA A 193 -1.94 19.60 8.21
CA ALA A 193 -2.38 18.37 8.88
C ALA A 193 -1.21 17.52 9.41
N LYS A 194 0.02 18.07 9.46
CA LYS A 194 1.20 17.36 9.98
C LYS A 194 0.93 16.74 11.34
N GLY A 195 1.33 15.47 11.50
CA GLY A 195 1.14 14.68 12.72
C GLY A 195 -0.23 14.01 12.82
N GLN A 196 -1.18 14.36 11.96
CA GLN A 196 -2.45 13.65 11.88
C GLN A 196 -2.30 12.34 11.10
N LYS A 197 -3.22 11.40 11.35
CA LYS A 197 -3.29 10.16 10.58
C LYS A 197 -4.08 10.40 9.29
N SER A 198 -3.55 9.88 8.20
CA SER A 198 -4.28 9.67 6.95
C SER A 198 -4.67 8.20 6.86
N THR A 199 -5.94 7.92 6.62
CA THR A 199 -6.46 6.57 6.45
C THR A 199 -6.84 6.37 4.99
N SER A 200 -6.38 5.25 4.42
CA SER A 200 -6.87 4.74 3.14
C SER A 200 -7.62 3.43 3.40
N THR A 201 -8.78 3.22 2.76
CA THR A 201 -9.49 1.95 2.79
C THR A 201 -9.53 1.31 1.42
N MET A 202 -9.56 -0.01 1.39
CA MET A 202 -9.55 -0.83 0.18
C MET A 202 -10.63 -1.89 0.30
N SER A 203 -11.40 -2.10 -0.77
CA SER A 203 -12.48 -3.09 -0.80
C SER A 203 -12.76 -3.52 -2.24
N ASP A 204 -13.74 -4.42 -2.41
CA ASP A 204 -14.16 -4.95 -3.71
C ASP A 204 -12.96 -5.54 -4.48
N TYR A 205 -12.27 -6.51 -3.83
CA TYR A 205 -11.15 -7.19 -4.47
C TYR A 205 -11.63 -8.09 -5.59
N GLN A 206 -11.13 -7.86 -6.80
CA GLN A 206 -11.47 -8.63 -8.00
C GLN A 206 -10.22 -9.19 -8.67
N GLU A 207 -10.38 -10.36 -9.30
CA GLU A 207 -9.31 -11.03 -10.03
C GLU A 207 -9.16 -10.45 -11.44
N VAL A 208 -7.93 -10.14 -11.82
CA VAL A 208 -7.54 -9.77 -13.17
C VAL A 208 -6.34 -10.64 -13.57
N ASP A 209 -6.52 -11.53 -14.52
CA ASP A 209 -5.49 -12.47 -15.01
C ASP A 209 -4.76 -13.24 -13.89
N GLY A 210 -5.51 -13.62 -12.84
CA GLY A 210 -5.03 -14.38 -11.71
C GLY A 210 -4.28 -13.57 -10.66
N ILE A 211 -4.46 -12.24 -10.63
CA ILE A 211 -3.97 -11.33 -9.59
C ILE A 211 -5.16 -10.54 -9.06
N TYR A 212 -5.29 -10.45 -7.74
CA TYR A 212 -6.36 -9.69 -7.09
C TYR A 212 -5.94 -8.25 -6.83
N PHE A 213 -6.83 -7.32 -7.16
CA PHE A 213 -6.69 -5.87 -6.94
C PHE A 213 -7.95 -5.32 -6.27
N PRO A 214 -7.82 -4.29 -5.41
CA PRO A 214 -9.00 -3.57 -4.90
C PRO A 214 -9.63 -2.72 -6.01
N PHE A 215 -10.94 -2.83 -6.18
CA PHE A 215 -11.70 -2.04 -7.15
C PHE A 215 -12.38 -0.82 -6.52
N SER A 216 -12.38 -0.72 -5.21
CA SER A 216 -12.79 0.48 -4.47
C SER A 216 -11.70 0.90 -3.50
N ILE A 217 -11.23 2.13 -3.63
CA ILE A 217 -10.19 2.73 -2.80
C ILE A 217 -10.74 4.07 -2.29
N ASN A 218 -10.65 4.31 -0.97
CA ASN A 218 -10.92 5.63 -0.41
C ASN A 218 -9.66 6.15 0.25
N GLN A 219 -9.25 7.35 -0.08
CA GLN A 219 -8.10 8.01 0.51
C GLN A 219 -8.46 9.42 0.95
N GLY A 220 -8.37 9.68 2.25
CA GLY A 220 -8.68 10.99 2.81
C GLY A 220 -10.12 11.45 2.55
N GLY A 221 -11.07 10.52 2.45
CA GLY A 221 -12.48 10.80 2.14
C GLY A 221 -12.80 10.88 0.63
N GLN A 222 -11.80 10.75 -0.23
CA GLN A 222 -12.00 10.72 -1.68
C GLN A 222 -12.10 9.26 -2.17
N GLU A 223 -13.28 8.89 -2.66
CA GLU A 223 -13.50 7.56 -3.24
C GLU A 223 -12.98 7.51 -4.68
N MET A 224 -12.27 6.44 -5.00
CA MET A 224 -11.81 6.08 -6.33
C MET A 224 -12.34 4.69 -6.67
N LYS A 225 -13.09 4.58 -7.77
CA LYS A 225 -13.64 3.31 -8.28
C LYS A 225 -12.88 2.88 -9.51
N VAL A 226 -12.23 1.74 -9.42
CA VAL A 226 -11.55 1.11 -10.56
C VAL A 226 -12.61 0.58 -11.52
N LYS A 227 -12.47 0.88 -12.80
CA LYS A 227 -13.34 0.40 -13.88
C LYS A 227 -12.68 -0.73 -14.65
N LYS A 228 -11.35 -0.66 -14.80
CA LYS A 228 -10.58 -1.64 -15.55
C LYS A 228 -9.12 -1.63 -15.13
N ILE A 229 -8.53 -2.82 -15.09
CA ILE A 229 -7.08 -3.00 -14.94
C ILE A 229 -6.57 -3.77 -16.15
N ILE A 230 -5.45 -3.36 -16.69
CA ILE A 230 -4.76 -4.02 -17.80
C ILE A 230 -3.35 -4.33 -17.36
N LEU A 231 -2.98 -5.61 -17.40
CA LEU A 231 -1.66 -6.07 -17.03
C LEU A 231 -0.74 -6.07 -18.25
N ASN A 232 0.49 -5.63 -18.06
CA ASN A 232 1.53 -5.56 -19.08
C ASN A 232 1.10 -4.87 -20.38
N PRO A 233 0.38 -3.71 -20.32
CA PRO A 233 0.03 -2.98 -21.53
C PRO A 233 1.28 -2.50 -22.25
N THR A 234 1.19 -2.38 -23.57
CA THR A 234 2.17 -1.60 -24.34
C THR A 234 1.93 -0.12 -24.08
N VAL A 235 2.93 0.57 -23.52
CA VAL A 235 2.85 1.97 -23.16
C VAL A 235 3.89 2.77 -23.93
N ASP A 236 3.50 3.88 -24.55
CA ASP A 236 4.46 4.83 -25.11
C ASP A 236 5.23 5.51 -23.97
N SER A 237 6.54 5.33 -23.93
CA SER A 237 7.40 5.89 -22.88
C SER A 237 7.35 7.42 -22.79
N LYS A 238 6.88 8.09 -23.83
CA LYS A 238 6.68 9.55 -23.86
C LYS A 238 5.72 10.05 -22.78
N ILE A 239 4.77 9.19 -22.31
CA ILE A 239 3.84 9.59 -21.26
C ILE A 239 4.53 9.88 -19.92
N TYR A 240 5.71 9.34 -19.70
CA TYR A 240 6.50 9.51 -18.48
C TYR A 240 7.44 10.71 -18.55
N ALA A 241 7.85 11.09 -19.78
CA ALA A 241 8.87 12.10 -19.99
C ALA A 241 8.37 13.51 -19.65
N PHE A 242 9.26 14.34 -19.11
CA PHE A 242 8.97 15.76 -18.97
C PHE A 242 8.72 16.37 -20.36
N PRO A 243 7.58 17.07 -20.58
CA PRO A 243 7.28 17.63 -21.91
C PRO A 243 8.35 18.62 -22.36
N ALA A 244 8.74 18.54 -23.63
CA ALA A 244 9.54 19.60 -24.26
C ALA A 244 8.72 20.90 -24.26
N GLN A 245 9.34 21.98 -23.82
CA GLN A 245 8.73 23.32 -23.84
C GLN A 245 8.67 23.90 -25.24
#